data_28f34916b6d235896dcede641b0acb3d
#
_entry.id   28f34916b6d235896dcede641b0acb3d
#
_cell.length_a   1.000
_cell.length_b   1.000
_cell.length_c   1.000
_cell.angle_alpha   90.00
_cell.angle_beta   90.00
_cell.angle_gamma   90.00
#
_symmetry.space_group_name_H-M   'P 1'
#
loop_
_entity.id
_entity.type
_entity.pdbx_description
1 polymer ?
#
loop_
_entity_poly.entity_id
_entity_poly.type
_entity_poly.pdbx_seq_one_letter_code
_entity_poly.pdbx_strand_id
1 'polypeptide(L)'
;MSSSRLLNMASICSRFNSSLTEEYIRNKDKAPRYIPTGVSVLDRNLNLSPGNLFIFGGRPSSGKTALSLQMACEMAWRGFRVCYFSLETSPATLTTRIIANRLAVPLADVKAKTVPQSELDRLAELHKLPLFIRSASGRGVGWVKAQAQRMKA
;
A
#
# COMPACT_ATOMS: atom_id res chain seq x y z
N MET A 1 -1.33 11.27 50.31
CA MET A 1 -1.96 9.97 50.02
C MET A 1 -2.78 10.12 48.73
N SER A 2 -2.20 9.68 47.62
CA SER A 2 -2.81 9.82 46.30
C SER A 2 -3.83 8.69 46.13
N SER A 3 -5.11 9.04 46.04
CA SER A 3 -6.19 8.12 45.70
C SER A 3 -6.08 7.75 44.21
N SER A 4 -5.47 6.61 43.93
CA SER A 4 -5.51 6.01 42.58
C SER A 4 -6.97 5.61 42.30
N ARG A 5 -7.69 6.41 41.54
CA ARG A 5 -9.01 6.03 41.01
C ARG A 5 -8.83 4.79 40.13
N LEU A 6 -9.22 3.66 40.66
CA LEU A 6 -9.44 2.45 39.89
C LEU A 6 -10.52 2.75 38.84
N LEU A 7 -10.09 2.95 37.59
CA LEU A 7 -11.00 3.03 36.45
C LEU A 7 -11.61 1.65 36.26
N ASN A 8 -12.90 1.48 36.58
CA ASN A 8 -13.57 0.22 36.28
C ASN A 8 -13.80 0.06 34.77
N MET A 9 -13.91 -1.18 34.33
CA MET A 9 -14.07 -1.51 32.88
C MET A 9 -15.29 -0.81 32.28
N ALA A 10 -16.39 -0.61 33.03
CA ALA A 10 -17.57 0.08 32.52
C ALA A 10 -17.29 1.55 32.21
N SER A 11 -16.50 2.26 33.00
CA SER A 11 -16.14 3.65 32.72
C SER A 11 -15.16 3.78 31.57
N ILE A 12 -14.28 2.79 31.35
CA ILE A 12 -13.39 2.72 30.19
C ILE A 12 -14.20 2.47 28.92
N CYS A 13 -15.10 1.50 28.94
CA CYS A 13 -15.97 1.19 27.80
C CYS A 13 -16.89 2.36 27.43
N SER A 14 -17.47 3.04 28.43
CA SER A 14 -18.33 4.21 28.19
C SER A 14 -17.56 5.35 27.50
N ARG A 15 -16.35 5.67 27.97
CA ARG A 15 -15.50 6.71 27.35
C ARG A 15 -15.06 6.32 25.95
N PHE A 16 -14.73 5.05 25.75
CA PHE A 16 -14.33 4.54 24.43
C PHE A 16 -15.49 4.64 23.44
N ASN A 17 -16.71 4.21 23.84
CA ASN A 17 -17.89 4.31 22.99
C ASN A 17 -18.28 5.75 22.68
N SER A 18 -18.20 6.67 23.63
CA SER A 18 -18.45 8.10 23.41
C SER A 18 -17.47 8.68 22.40
N SER A 19 -16.17 8.38 22.55
CA SER A 19 -15.13 8.84 21.64
C SER A 19 -15.32 8.30 20.21
N LEU A 20 -15.69 7.02 20.07
CA LEU A 20 -15.99 6.42 18.77
C LEU A 20 -17.24 7.04 18.12
N THR A 21 -18.27 7.30 18.92
CA THR A 21 -19.50 7.92 18.42
C THR A 21 -19.24 9.35 17.94
N GLU A 22 -18.51 10.15 18.71
CA GLU A 22 -18.12 11.51 18.33
C GLU A 22 -17.24 11.49 17.07
N GLU A 23 -16.30 10.57 16.98
CA GLU A 23 -15.46 10.40 15.81
C GLU A 23 -16.27 9.98 14.57
N TYR A 24 -17.23 9.09 14.73
CA TYR A 24 -18.14 8.68 13.66
C TYR A 24 -18.97 9.87 13.16
N ILE A 25 -19.60 10.63 14.06
CA ILE A 25 -20.40 11.81 13.71
C ILE A 25 -19.54 12.85 12.96
N ARG A 26 -18.32 13.09 13.43
CA ARG A 26 -17.39 14.05 12.83
C ARG A 26 -16.92 13.64 11.45
N ASN A 27 -16.87 12.36 11.16
CA ASN A 27 -16.26 11.80 9.95
C ASN A 27 -17.27 11.11 9.01
N LYS A 28 -18.57 11.11 9.33
CA LYS A 28 -19.61 10.43 8.53
C LYS A 28 -19.62 10.87 7.07
N ASP A 29 -19.28 12.15 6.80
CA ASP A 29 -19.28 12.73 5.46
C ASP A 29 -17.88 12.76 4.82
N LYS A 30 -16.88 12.20 5.49
CA LYS A 30 -15.51 12.08 4.95
C LYS A 30 -15.35 10.74 4.24
N ALA A 31 -14.52 10.74 3.20
CA ALA A 31 -14.14 9.51 2.51
C ALA A 31 -13.65 8.43 3.51
N PRO A 32 -13.97 7.16 3.26
CA PRO A 32 -13.62 6.08 4.17
C PRO A 32 -12.11 6.09 4.49
N ARG A 33 -11.77 5.93 5.77
CA ARG A 33 -10.39 5.94 6.25
C ARG A 33 -9.59 4.71 5.85
N TYR A 34 -10.23 3.72 5.23
CA TYR A 34 -9.53 2.52 4.78
C TYR A 34 -8.90 2.73 3.40
N ILE A 35 -7.75 2.11 3.19
CA ILE A 35 -7.02 2.12 1.93
C ILE A 35 -7.31 0.77 1.24
N PRO A 36 -8.08 0.73 0.15
CA PRO A 36 -8.39 -0.52 -0.52
C PRO A 36 -7.15 -1.08 -1.21
N THR A 37 -6.91 -2.36 -1.02
CA THR A 37 -5.76 -3.07 -1.61
C THR A 37 -6.00 -3.50 -3.06
N GLY A 38 -7.26 -3.51 -3.50
CA GLY A 38 -7.69 -4.06 -4.78
C GLY A 38 -7.81 -5.59 -4.79
N VAL A 39 -7.53 -6.24 -3.66
CA VAL A 39 -7.73 -7.68 -3.47
C VAL A 39 -8.96 -7.88 -2.61
N SER A 40 -10.08 -8.28 -3.22
CA SER A 40 -11.40 -8.28 -2.58
C SER A 40 -11.47 -9.11 -1.29
N VAL A 41 -10.70 -10.19 -1.19
CA VAL A 41 -10.62 -11.00 0.03
C VAL A 41 -9.91 -10.25 1.15
N LEU A 42 -8.84 -9.51 0.82
CA LEU A 42 -8.13 -8.69 1.80
C LEU A 42 -8.98 -7.50 2.21
N ASP A 43 -9.60 -6.82 1.26
CA ASP A 43 -10.40 -5.61 1.51
C ASP A 43 -11.63 -5.90 2.39
N ARG A 44 -12.18 -7.12 2.32
CA ARG A 44 -13.29 -7.54 3.20
C ARG A 44 -12.85 -7.92 4.62
N ASN A 45 -11.61 -8.38 4.78
CA ASN A 45 -11.12 -8.93 6.05
C ASN A 45 -10.09 -8.04 6.74
N LEU A 46 -9.44 -7.14 5.99
CA LEU A 46 -8.42 -6.22 6.52
C LEU A 46 -8.91 -4.78 6.37
N ASN A 47 -8.96 -4.09 7.47
CA ASN A 47 -9.23 -2.65 7.46
C ASN A 47 -7.88 -1.91 7.41
N LEU A 48 -7.31 -1.78 6.20
CA LEU A 48 -6.05 -1.09 6.01
C LEU A 48 -6.27 0.41 6.20
N SER A 49 -5.81 0.94 7.32
CA SER A 49 -6.01 2.34 7.70
C SER A 49 -4.67 3.07 7.85
N PRO A 50 -4.62 4.40 7.67
CA PRO A 50 -3.42 5.17 7.94
C PRO A 50 -2.88 4.92 9.36
N GLY A 51 -1.56 4.74 9.47
CA GLY A 51 -0.87 4.45 10.73
C GLY A 51 -0.78 2.98 11.09
N ASN A 52 -1.45 2.08 10.38
CA ASN A 52 -1.34 0.65 10.63
C ASN A 52 -0.10 0.05 9.95
N LEU A 53 0.45 -0.98 10.59
CA LEU A 53 1.50 -1.84 10.03
C LEU A 53 0.92 -3.21 9.73
N PHE A 54 1.04 -3.65 8.47
CA PHE A 54 0.66 -4.99 8.03
C PHE A 54 1.89 -5.75 7.56
N ILE A 55 1.99 -7.02 7.96
CA ILE A 55 3.10 -7.89 7.59
C ILE A 55 2.54 -9.07 6.81
N PHE A 56 3.01 -9.24 5.57
CA PHE A 56 2.69 -10.39 4.74
C PHE A 56 3.85 -11.37 4.74
N GLY A 57 3.64 -12.52 5.39
CA GLY A 57 4.59 -13.61 5.43
C GLY A 57 4.26 -14.70 4.41
N GLY A 58 5.27 -15.43 3.97
CA GLY A 58 5.10 -16.60 3.09
C GLY A 58 6.42 -17.23 2.69
N ARG A 59 6.38 -18.48 2.23
CA ARG A 59 7.57 -19.20 1.75
C ARG A 59 8.21 -18.50 0.55
N PRO A 60 9.49 -18.74 0.27
CA PRO A 60 10.11 -18.32 -0.99
C PRO A 60 9.23 -18.73 -2.19
N SER A 61 9.18 -17.91 -3.23
CA SER A 61 8.39 -18.14 -4.45
C SER A 61 6.87 -18.25 -4.28
N SER A 62 6.30 -17.94 -3.10
CA SER A 62 4.84 -17.96 -2.84
C SER A 62 4.08 -16.77 -3.44
N GLY A 63 4.74 -15.90 -4.19
CA GLY A 63 4.10 -14.74 -4.82
C GLY A 63 4.01 -13.47 -3.97
N LYS A 64 4.68 -13.38 -2.82
CA LYS A 64 4.68 -12.18 -1.95
C LYS A 64 4.94 -10.88 -2.71
N THR A 65 6.02 -10.85 -3.51
CA THR A 65 6.39 -9.67 -4.30
C THR A 65 5.34 -9.35 -5.36
N ALA A 66 4.75 -10.37 -6.01
CA ALA A 66 3.70 -10.16 -6.99
C ALA A 66 2.45 -9.55 -6.35
N LEU A 67 2.01 -10.10 -5.23
CA LEU A 67 0.85 -9.60 -4.48
C LEU A 67 1.08 -8.16 -3.99
N SER A 68 2.21 -7.90 -3.32
CA SER A 68 2.52 -6.55 -2.80
C SER A 68 2.62 -5.51 -3.92
N LEU A 69 3.16 -5.89 -5.08
CA LEU A 69 3.28 -5.02 -6.23
C LEU A 69 1.90 -4.73 -6.86
N GLN A 70 1.04 -5.74 -6.96
CA GLN A 70 -0.34 -5.58 -7.41
C GLN A 70 -1.12 -4.64 -6.49
N MET A 71 -1.05 -4.83 -5.18
CA MET A 71 -1.68 -3.95 -4.19
C MET A 71 -1.16 -2.50 -4.33
N ALA A 72 0.16 -2.32 -4.47
CA ALA A 72 0.78 -1.01 -4.65
C ALA A 72 0.25 -0.30 -5.92
N CYS A 73 0.11 -1.03 -7.02
CA CYS A 73 -0.46 -0.51 -8.26
C CYS A 73 -1.93 -0.12 -8.09
N GLU A 74 -2.74 -0.98 -7.47
CA GLU A 74 -4.17 -0.71 -7.26
C GLU A 74 -4.40 0.49 -6.35
N MET A 75 -3.63 0.63 -5.27
CA MET A 75 -3.67 1.81 -4.41
C MET A 75 -3.31 3.08 -5.20
N ALA A 76 -2.23 3.03 -5.99
CA ALA A 76 -1.80 4.15 -6.82
C ALA A 76 -2.86 4.51 -7.88
N TRP A 77 -3.51 3.52 -8.47
CA TRP A 77 -4.60 3.71 -9.44
C TRP A 77 -5.79 4.45 -8.84
N ARG A 78 -6.04 4.23 -7.56
CA ARG A 78 -7.09 4.93 -6.79
C ARG A 78 -6.64 6.30 -6.26
N GLY A 79 -5.46 6.78 -6.69
CA GLY A 79 -4.94 8.10 -6.36
C GLY A 79 -4.13 8.19 -5.06
N PHE A 80 -3.89 7.06 -4.38
CA PHE A 80 -3.01 7.07 -3.21
C PHE A 80 -1.54 7.19 -3.64
N ARG A 81 -0.79 8.05 -2.98
CA ARG A 81 0.66 8.15 -3.17
C ARG A 81 1.35 6.96 -2.51
N VAL A 82 1.97 6.09 -3.30
CA VAL A 82 2.56 4.83 -2.84
C VAL A 82 4.08 4.86 -2.99
N CYS A 83 4.79 4.55 -1.90
CA CYS A 83 6.23 4.33 -1.90
C CYS A 83 6.51 2.84 -1.78
N TYR A 84 7.15 2.27 -2.79
CA TYR A 84 7.56 0.87 -2.79
C TYR A 84 9.08 0.75 -2.64
N PHE A 85 9.54 0.30 -1.48
CA PHE A 85 10.95 0.08 -1.21
C PHE A 85 11.29 -1.41 -1.39
N SER A 86 12.11 -1.71 -2.37
CA SER A 86 12.56 -3.08 -2.66
C SER A 86 13.96 -3.31 -2.12
N LEU A 87 14.15 -4.44 -1.41
CA LEU A 87 15.44 -4.85 -0.87
C LEU A 87 16.17 -5.86 -1.77
N GLU A 88 15.43 -6.64 -2.55
CA GLU A 88 16.00 -7.74 -3.35
C GLU A 88 15.90 -7.49 -4.86
N THR A 89 14.77 -6.97 -5.32
CA THR A 89 14.47 -6.84 -6.76
C THR A 89 14.71 -5.43 -7.24
N SER A 90 15.40 -5.28 -8.37
CA SER A 90 15.65 -3.96 -8.94
C SER A 90 14.36 -3.24 -9.36
N PRO A 91 14.31 -1.90 -9.29
CA PRO A 91 13.15 -1.14 -9.76
C PRO A 91 12.79 -1.43 -11.22
N ALA A 92 13.79 -1.60 -12.10
CA ALA A 92 13.57 -1.96 -13.49
C ALA A 92 12.83 -3.29 -13.65
N THR A 93 13.24 -4.32 -12.91
CA THR A 93 12.57 -5.62 -12.91
C THR A 93 11.14 -5.53 -12.39
N LEU A 94 10.90 -4.75 -11.33
CA LEU A 94 9.56 -4.53 -10.79
C LEU A 94 8.67 -3.79 -11.79
N THR A 95 9.19 -2.75 -12.43
CA THR A 95 8.48 -2.02 -13.50
C THR A 95 8.11 -2.94 -14.66
N THR A 96 9.03 -3.80 -15.11
CA THR A 96 8.75 -4.79 -16.16
C THR A 96 7.60 -5.73 -15.77
N ARG A 97 7.54 -6.16 -14.50
CA ARG A 97 6.43 -6.98 -13.99
C ARG A 97 5.10 -6.22 -13.94
N ILE A 98 5.13 -4.94 -13.58
CA ILE A 98 3.93 -4.09 -13.59
C ILE A 98 3.39 -3.98 -15.03
N ILE A 99 4.27 -3.71 -15.99
CA ILE A 99 3.91 -3.61 -17.41
C ILE A 99 3.28 -4.92 -17.89
N ALA A 100 3.95 -6.05 -17.66
CA ALA A 100 3.46 -7.36 -18.07
C ALA A 100 2.08 -7.68 -17.49
N ASN A 101 1.89 -7.39 -16.22
CA ASN A 101 0.60 -7.58 -15.54
C ASN A 101 -0.49 -6.66 -16.10
N ARG A 102 -0.19 -5.38 -16.29
CA ARG A 102 -1.16 -4.39 -16.78
C ARG A 102 -1.62 -4.65 -18.20
N LEU A 103 -0.71 -5.07 -19.05
CA LEU A 103 -1.01 -5.38 -20.45
C LEU A 103 -1.53 -6.81 -20.64
N ALA A 104 -1.50 -7.63 -19.60
CA ALA A 104 -1.80 -9.06 -19.65
C ALA A 104 -0.96 -9.82 -20.71
N VAL A 105 0.32 -9.43 -20.85
CA VAL A 105 1.27 -10.05 -21.77
C VAL A 105 2.34 -10.84 -21.03
N PRO A 106 2.98 -11.83 -21.64
CA PRO A 106 4.10 -12.54 -21.07
C PRO A 106 5.24 -11.61 -20.67
N LEU A 107 5.87 -11.87 -19.54
CA LEU A 107 7.02 -11.10 -19.06
C LEU A 107 8.18 -11.12 -20.06
N ALA A 108 8.30 -12.21 -20.82
CA ALA A 108 9.31 -12.37 -21.87
C ALA A 108 9.15 -11.32 -22.98
N ASP A 109 7.93 -11.05 -23.40
CA ASP A 109 7.63 -10.10 -24.49
C ASP A 109 7.96 -8.66 -24.06
N VAL A 110 7.67 -8.31 -22.81
CA VAL A 110 8.07 -6.99 -22.27
C VAL A 110 9.59 -6.85 -22.22
N LYS A 111 10.31 -7.90 -21.83
CA LYS A 111 11.78 -7.91 -21.80
C LYS A 111 12.38 -7.84 -23.19
N ALA A 112 11.80 -8.55 -24.16
CA ALA A 112 12.21 -8.55 -25.55
C ALA A 112 11.80 -7.28 -26.32
N LYS A 113 10.98 -6.41 -25.71
CA LYS A 113 10.38 -5.21 -26.34
C LYS A 113 9.54 -5.54 -27.58
N THR A 114 8.87 -6.69 -27.57
CA THR A 114 7.99 -7.17 -28.64
C THR A 114 6.51 -6.88 -28.38
N VAL A 115 6.22 -6.01 -27.40
CA VAL A 115 4.86 -5.59 -27.09
C VAL A 115 4.27 -4.80 -28.27
N PRO A 116 3.04 -5.16 -28.73
CA PRO A 116 2.39 -4.47 -29.84
C PRO A 116 2.21 -2.97 -29.58
N GLN A 117 2.28 -2.16 -30.63
CA GLN A 117 2.13 -0.70 -30.55
C GLN A 117 0.77 -0.32 -29.94
N SER A 118 -0.31 -1.07 -30.24
CA SER A 118 -1.64 -0.85 -29.70
C SER A 118 -1.71 -0.92 -28.15
N GLU A 119 -0.77 -1.65 -27.53
CA GLU A 119 -0.70 -1.77 -26.07
C GLU A 119 0.14 -0.65 -25.43
N LEU A 120 0.97 0.03 -26.22
CA LEU A 120 1.85 1.08 -25.71
C LEU A 120 1.07 2.31 -25.23
N ASP A 121 -0.09 2.59 -25.83
CA ASP A 121 -0.96 3.69 -25.38
C ASP A 121 -1.46 3.46 -23.95
N ARG A 122 -1.69 2.21 -23.57
CA ARG A 122 -2.05 1.82 -22.21
C ARG A 122 -0.92 2.03 -21.21
N LEU A 123 0.34 2.06 -21.68
CA LEU A 123 1.51 2.37 -20.84
C LEU A 123 1.57 3.85 -20.46
N ALA A 124 1.04 4.75 -21.30
CA ALA A 124 1.01 6.17 -21.00
C ALA A 124 0.25 6.48 -19.68
N GLU A 125 -0.73 5.66 -19.34
CA GLU A 125 -1.44 5.78 -18.08
C GLU A 125 -0.58 5.41 -16.86
N LEU A 126 0.34 4.47 -17.01
CA LEU A 126 1.22 4.04 -15.91
C LEU A 126 2.17 5.16 -15.47
N HIS A 127 2.58 6.04 -16.39
CA HIS A 127 3.43 7.19 -16.05
C HIS A 127 2.74 8.20 -15.14
N LYS A 128 1.41 8.22 -15.11
CA LYS A 128 0.61 9.14 -14.29
C LYS A 128 0.39 8.61 -12.86
N LEU A 129 0.72 7.35 -12.61
CA LEU A 129 0.49 6.75 -11.30
C LEU A 129 1.40 7.34 -10.24
N PRO A 130 0.88 7.74 -9.09
CA PRO A 130 1.66 8.21 -7.96
C PRO A 130 2.34 7.04 -7.21
N LEU A 131 3.02 6.16 -7.97
CA LEU A 131 3.76 4.99 -7.49
C LEU A 131 5.26 5.22 -7.64
N PHE A 132 5.97 5.24 -6.53
CA PHE A 132 7.39 5.52 -6.47
C PHE A 132 8.16 4.28 -6.02
N ILE A 133 8.91 3.66 -6.94
CA ILE A 133 9.68 2.46 -6.67
C ILE A 133 11.14 2.84 -6.44
N ARG A 134 11.70 2.42 -5.31
CA ARG A 134 13.08 2.70 -4.91
C ARG A 134 13.79 1.43 -4.48
N SER A 135 15.05 1.28 -4.89
CA SER A 135 15.92 0.26 -4.28
C SER A 135 16.38 0.73 -2.91
N ALA A 136 16.17 -0.12 -1.91
CA ALA A 136 16.63 0.07 -0.54
C ALA A 136 17.68 -0.98 -0.14
N SER A 137 18.21 -1.73 -1.10
CA SER A 137 19.26 -2.71 -0.87
C SER A 137 20.50 -2.04 -0.26
N GLY A 138 20.99 -2.59 0.84
CA GLY A 138 22.13 -2.03 1.59
C GLY A 138 21.84 -0.70 2.32
N ARG A 139 20.58 -0.26 2.39
CA ARG A 139 20.19 0.98 3.07
C ARG A 139 19.58 0.69 4.45
N GLY A 140 19.93 1.51 5.43
CA GLY A 140 19.33 1.42 6.77
C GLY A 140 17.92 2.02 6.83
N VAL A 141 17.18 1.69 7.89
CA VAL A 141 15.80 2.18 8.14
C VAL A 141 15.71 3.70 8.15
N GLY A 142 16.73 4.40 8.65
CA GLY A 142 16.80 5.87 8.64
C GLY A 142 16.72 6.47 7.24
N TRP A 143 17.37 5.82 6.26
CA TRP A 143 17.29 6.26 4.86
C TRP A 143 15.88 6.07 4.30
N VAL A 144 15.24 4.91 4.56
CA VAL A 144 13.86 4.64 4.12
C VAL A 144 12.91 5.68 4.69
N LYS A 145 13.03 5.98 6.00
CA LYS A 145 12.23 7.01 6.67
C LYS A 145 12.40 8.38 6.01
N ALA A 146 13.65 8.80 5.76
CA ALA A 146 13.93 10.08 5.11
C ALA A 146 13.34 10.18 3.70
N GLN A 147 13.42 9.09 2.90
CA GLN A 147 12.79 9.03 1.58
C GLN A 147 11.27 9.14 1.67
N ALA A 148 10.63 8.38 2.56
CA ALA A 148 9.18 8.42 2.76
C ALA A 148 8.70 9.83 3.20
N GLN A 149 9.43 10.50 4.07
CA GLN A 149 9.13 11.86 4.50
C GLN A 149 9.19 12.87 3.35
N ARG A 150 10.22 12.80 2.49
CA ARG A 150 10.35 13.68 1.30
C ARG A 150 9.20 13.52 0.31
N MET A 151 8.58 12.35 0.27
CA MET A 151 7.46 12.08 -0.65
C MET A 151 6.11 12.47 -0.04
N LYS A 152 6.06 12.77 1.26
CA LYS A 152 4.86 13.27 1.94
C LYS A 152 4.67 14.78 1.74
N ALA A 153 5.77 15.50 1.56
CA ALA A 153 5.76 16.93 1.25
C ALA A 153 5.34 17.17 -0.19
#